data_1bb15361937c61dafe8f34baf07c0bb2
#
_entry.id   1bb15361937c61dafe8f34baf07c0bb2
#
_cell.length_a   1.000
_cell.length_b   1.000
_cell.length_c   1.000
_cell.angle_alpha   90.00
_cell.angle_beta   90.00
_cell.angle_gamma   90.00
#
_symmetry.space_group_name_H-M   'P 1'
#
loop_
_entity.id
_entity.type
_entity.pdbx_description
1 polymer ?
#
loop_
_entity_poly.entity_id
_entity_poly.type
_entity_poly.pdbx_seq_one_letter_code
_entity_poly.pdbx_strand_id
1 'polypeptide(L)'
;MSDSAEAQVRRVLDELAIRGVKPQRLCADSRQVLAGDVFLAFPGLRADGRRFIDSAVHAGAAAVLWEARGHVWNERLPVPHLAVEGLAALSGHLAHEVYGRPSESLWTVGVTGTNGKTSVTQWLSRAYAALGRKCGVIGTLGIGFPGALSESLNTTPDSLTLHQTLARFRDSGADAVAMSALGVTVQGI
;
A
#
# COMPACT_ATOMS: atom_id res chain seq x y z
N MET A 1 -11.22 0.84 -18.67
CA MET A 1 -10.85 -0.19 -17.66
C MET A 1 -10.78 0.39 -16.25
N SER A 2 -10.54 1.67 -16.09
CA SER A 2 -10.47 2.39 -14.81
C SER A 2 -11.82 2.43 -14.07
N ASP A 3 -12.91 2.76 -14.73
CA ASP A 3 -14.26 2.87 -14.12
C ASP A 3 -14.73 1.61 -13.37
N SER A 4 -14.31 0.44 -13.82
CA SER A 4 -14.66 -0.84 -13.19
C SER A 4 -13.95 -1.06 -11.85
N ALA A 5 -12.67 -0.71 -11.73
CA ALA A 5 -11.89 -0.90 -10.51
C ALA A 5 -12.32 0.11 -9.43
N GLU A 6 -12.51 1.37 -9.78
CA GLU A 6 -12.99 2.40 -8.86
C GLU A 6 -14.38 2.09 -8.31
N ALA A 7 -15.30 1.63 -9.18
CA ALA A 7 -16.64 1.22 -8.74
C ALA A 7 -16.58 0.00 -7.80
N GLN A 8 -15.64 -0.92 -8.02
CA GLN A 8 -15.46 -2.08 -7.16
C GLN A 8 -14.87 -1.67 -5.80
N VAL A 9 -13.86 -0.79 -5.79
CA VAL A 9 -13.27 -0.23 -4.56
C VAL A 9 -14.33 0.47 -3.74
N ARG A 10 -15.13 1.35 -4.36
CA ARG A 10 -16.21 2.06 -3.67
C ARG A 10 -17.19 1.09 -3.01
N ARG A 11 -17.65 0.07 -3.75
CA ARG A 11 -18.52 -0.97 -3.18
C ARG A 11 -17.91 -1.68 -1.99
N VAL A 12 -16.62 -2.04 -2.05
CA VAL A 12 -15.93 -2.70 -0.93
C VAL A 12 -15.87 -1.79 0.29
N LEU A 13 -15.56 -0.51 0.11
CA LEU A 13 -15.49 0.46 1.21
C LEU A 13 -16.86 0.76 1.81
N ASP A 14 -17.90 0.89 0.99
CA ASP A 14 -19.30 1.07 1.44
C ASP A 14 -19.76 -0.15 2.25
N GLU A 15 -19.47 -1.36 1.79
CA GLU A 15 -19.80 -2.60 2.50
C GLU A 15 -19.07 -2.73 3.84
N LEU A 16 -17.80 -2.30 3.93
CA LEU A 16 -17.09 -2.23 5.20
C LEU A 16 -17.73 -1.20 6.14
N ALA A 17 -18.11 -0.03 5.61
CA ALA A 17 -18.77 1.01 6.39
C ALA A 17 -20.13 0.57 6.95
N ILE A 18 -20.94 -0.17 6.16
CA ILE A 18 -22.21 -0.77 6.61
C ILE A 18 -21.97 -1.74 7.78
N ARG A 19 -20.82 -2.44 7.79
CA ARG A 19 -20.41 -3.34 8.88
C ARG A 19 -19.72 -2.62 10.04
N GLY A 20 -19.73 -1.28 10.05
CA GLY A 20 -19.12 -0.46 11.10
C GLY A 20 -17.59 -0.37 11.04
N VAL A 21 -16.97 -0.78 9.93
CA VAL A 21 -15.51 -0.74 9.77
C VAL A 21 -15.11 0.41 8.84
N LYS A 22 -14.32 1.36 9.37
CA LYS A 22 -13.68 2.42 8.60
C LYS A 22 -12.19 2.15 8.50
N PRO A 23 -11.68 1.66 7.37
CA PRO A 23 -10.27 1.33 7.22
C PRO A 23 -9.37 2.54 7.47
N GLN A 24 -8.39 2.39 8.36
CA GLN A 24 -7.32 3.38 8.58
C GLN A 24 -5.99 2.85 8.07
N ARG A 25 -5.80 1.52 8.14
CA ARG A 25 -4.63 0.84 7.65
C ARG A 25 -5.01 -0.49 7.01
N LEU A 26 -4.38 -0.79 5.88
CA LEU A 26 -4.48 -2.07 5.16
C LEU A 26 -3.21 -2.87 5.38
N CYS A 27 -3.33 -4.18 5.60
CA CYS A 27 -2.20 -5.07 5.82
C CYS A 27 -2.42 -6.39 5.08
N ALA A 28 -1.39 -6.89 4.38
CA ALA A 28 -1.42 -8.20 3.72
C ALA A 28 -0.45 -9.22 4.34
N ASP A 29 0.34 -8.82 5.34
CA ASP A 29 1.23 -9.69 6.11
C ASP A 29 0.67 -9.87 7.52
N SER A 30 0.17 -11.08 7.83
CA SER A 30 -0.46 -11.38 9.14
C SER A 30 0.47 -11.14 10.35
N ARG A 31 1.80 -11.16 10.13
CA ARG A 31 2.81 -10.89 11.17
C ARG A 31 2.92 -9.39 11.52
N GLN A 32 2.41 -8.52 10.66
CA GLN A 32 2.45 -7.07 10.78
C GLN A 32 1.09 -6.46 11.12
N VAL A 33 0.06 -7.28 11.27
CA VAL A 33 -1.28 -6.83 11.63
C VAL A 33 -1.25 -6.19 13.01
N LEU A 34 -1.83 -5.01 13.10
CA LEU A 34 -2.10 -4.29 14.34
C LEU A 34 -3.60 -4.29 14.61
N ALA A 35 -3.98 -4.08 15.87
CA ALA A 35 -5.38 -3.94 16.22
C ALA A 35 -6.05 -2.78 15.44
N GLY A 36 -7.17 -3.07 14.80
CA GLY A 36 -7.89 -2.11 13.96
C GLY A 36 -7.58 -2.14 12.47
N ASP A 37 -6.59 -2.93 12.03
CA ASP A 37 -6.26 -3.08 10.61
C ASP A 37 -7.35 -3.82 9.84
N VAL A 38 -7.43 -3.54 8.54
CA VAL A 38 -8.14 -4.42 7.60
C VAL A 38 -7.11 -5.32 6.92
N PHE A 39 -7.25 -6.63 7.15
CA PHE A 39 -6.36 -7.62 6.57
C PHE A 39 -6.82 -8.02 5.17
N LEU A 40 -5.90 -7.99 4.20
CA LEU A 40 -6.11 -8.41 2.82
C LEU A 40 -5.53 -9.82 2.60
N ALA A 41 -6.39 -10.81 2.44
CA ALA A 41 -6.03 -12.20 2.31
C ALA A 41 -6.19 -12.71 0.87
N PHE A 42 -5.11 -12.77 0.12
CA PHE A 42 -5.09 -13.26 -1.27
C PHE A 42 -3.85 -14.11 -1.55
N PRO A 43 -3.89 -14.98 -2.58
CA PRO A 43 -2.71 -15.72 -3.02
C PRO A 43 -1.61 -14.78 -3.49
N GLY A 44 -0.47 -14.82 -2.81
CA GLY A 44 0.74 -14.08 -3.18
C GLY A 44 1.77 -14.97 -3.88
N LEU A 45 2.91 -14.38 -4.28
CA LEU A 45 3.98 -15.10 -4.97
C LEU A 45 4.66 -16.18 -4.11
N ARG A 46 4.73 -15.99 -2.79
CA ARG A 46 5.43 -16.89 -1.86
C ARG A 46 4.50 -17.72 -0.99
N ALA A 47 3.32 -17.22 -0.71
CA ALA A 47 2.34 -17.88 0.14
C ALA A 47 0.93 -17.40 -0.18
N ASP A 48 -0.05 -18.23 0.13
CA ASP A 48 -1.46 -17.85 0.09
C ASP A 48 -1.84 -17.16 1.41
N GLY A 49 -2.09 -15.86 1.35
CA GLY A 49 -2.47 -15.04 2.50
C GLY A 49 -3.73 -15.52 3.23
N ARG A 50 -4.61 -16.24 2.53
CA ARG A 50 -5.86 -16.78 3.12
C ARG A 50 -5.60 -17.81 4.21
N ARG A 51 -4.44 -18.49 4.18
CA ARG A 51 -4.01 -19.44 5.22
C ARG A 51 -3.69 -18.76 6.56
N PHE A 52 -3.55 -17.45 6.57
CA PHE A 52 -3.17 -16.67 7.74
C PHE A 52 -4.30 -15.79 8.28
N ILE A 53 -5.55 -15.99 7.80
CA ILE A 53 -6.72 -15.25 8.26
C ILE A 53 -6.91 -15.40 9.76
N ASP A 54 -6.84 -16.64 10.29
CA ASP A 54 -6.97 -16.90 11.74
C ASP A 54 -5.92 -16.11 12.54
N SER A 55 -4.67 -16.10 12.08
CA SER A 55 -3.58 -15.38 12.74
C SER A 55 -3.83 -13.87 12.73
N ALA A 56 -4.31 -13.32 11.60
CA ALA A 56 -4.62 -11.90 11.48
C ALA A 56 -5.78 -11.48 12.39
N VAL A 57 -6.82 -12.31 12.48
CA VAL A 57 -7.96 -12.07 13.39
C VAL A 57 -7.49 -12.09 14.85
N HIS A 58 -6.67 -13.08 15.24
CA HIS A 58 -6.11 -13.15 16.60
C HIS A 58 -5.18 -11.96 16.92
N ALA A 59 -4.51 -11.40 15.90
CA ALA A 59 -3.71 -10.18 16.06
C ALA A 59 -4.55 -8.89 16.16
N GLY A 60 -5.89 -8.99 16.02
CA GLY A 60 -6.80 -7.87 16.20
C GLY A 60 -7.23 -7.16 14.92
N ALA A 61 -7.18 -7.84 13.77
CA ALA A 61 -7.76 -7.30 12.55
C ALA A 61 -9.24 -6.93 12.76
N ALA A 62 -9.62 -5.71 12.38
CA ALA A 62 -10.99 -5.21 12.49
C ALA A 62 -11.91 -5.77 11.40
N ALA A 63 -11.35 -6.14 10.25
CA ALA A 63 -12.05 -6.81 9.17
C ALA A 63 -11.07 -7.60 8.29
N VAL A 64 -11.61 -8.52 7.50
CA VAL A 64 -10.86 -9.29 6.51
C VAL A 64 -11.49 -9.14 5.13
N LEU A 65 -10.70 -8.67 4.15
CA LEU A 65 -11.01 -8.81 2.74
C LEU A 65 -10.28 -10.06 2.22
N TRP A 66 -10.97 -10.94 1.54
CA TRP A 66 -10.36 -12.18 1.08
C TRP A 66 -10.71 -12.49 -0.38
N GLU A 67 -9.73 -13.07 -1.11
CA GLU A 67 -9.93 -13.51 -2.50
C GLU A 67 -10.96 -14.63 -2.55
N ALA A 68 -12.06 -14.38 -3.25
CA ALA A 68 -13.21 -15.27 -3.30
C ALA A 68 -12.94 -16.59 -4.04
N ARG A 69 -12.05 -16.56 -5.04
CA ARG A 69 -11.82 -17.75 -5.88
C ARG A 69 -11.09 -18.85 -5.12
N GLY A 70 -11.74 -20.03 -5.06
CA GLY A 70 -11.13 -21.23 -4.49
C GLY A 70 -10.92 -21.19 -2.97
N HIS A 71 -11.73 -20.40 -2.25
CA HIS A 71 -11.71 -20.35 -0.79
C HIS A 71 -13.15 -20.30 -0.24
N VAL A 72 -13.34 -20.85 0.95
CA VAL A 72 -14.58 -20.79 1.71
C VAL A 72 -14.27 -20.15 3.06
N TRP A 73 -15.09 -19.21 3.48
CA TRP A 73 -14.93 -18.52 4.75
C TRP A 73 -15.17 -19.48 5.95
N ASN A 74 -14.39 -19.29 7.00
CA ASN A 74 -14.61 -19.96 8.26
C ASN A 74 -15.59 -19.15 9.12
N GLU A 75 -16.86 -19.58 9.17
CA GLU A 75 -17.95 -18.91 9.91
C GLU A 75 -17.73 -18.83 11.44
N ARG A 76 -16.70 -19.50 11.96
CA ARG A 76 -16.34 -19.43 13.39
C ARG A 76 -15.55 -18.16 13.74
N LEU A 77 -15.08 -17.42 12.75
CA LEU A 77 -14.33 -16.19 12.98
C LEU A 77 -15.29 -15.00 13.17
N PRO A 78 -15.34 -14.40 14.38
CA PRO A 78 -16.29 -13.33 14.71
C PRO A 78 -15.75 -11.96 14.25
N VAL A 79 -15.42 -11.82 12.97
CA VAL A 79 -14.88 -10.57 12.40
C VAL A 79 -15.65 -10.21 11.13
N PRO A 80 -15.96 -8.93 10.88
CA PRO A 80 -16.48 -8.49 9.60
C PRO A 80 -15.58 -8.94 8.46
N HIS A 81 -16.17 -9.49 7.41
CA HIS A 81 -15.41 -9.97 6.26
C HIS A 81 -16.15 -9.75 4.94
N LEU A 82 -15.41 -9.69 3.85
CA LEU A 82 -15.94 -9.59 2.48
C LEU A 82 -15.13 -10.48 1.54
N ALA A 83 -15.86 -11.25 0.73
CA ALA A 83 -15.30 -11.94 -0.42
C ALA A 83 -15.13 -10.94 -1.58
N VAL A 84 -13.93 -10.85 -2.12
CA VAL A 84 -13.61 -9.93 -3.21
C VAL A 84 -12.91 -10.70 -4.32
N GLU A 85 -13.44 -10.65 -5.54
CA GLU A 85 -12.75 -11.22 -6.70
C GLU A 85 -11.66 -10.29 -7.22
N GLY A 86 -10.48 -10.84 -7.52
CA GLY A 86 -9.35 -10.08 -8.02
C GLY A 86 -8.72 -9.17 -6.97
N LEU A 87 -8.82 -9.52 -5.68
CA LEU A 87 -8.37 -8.69 -4.56
C LEU A 87 -6.90 -8.26 -4.67
N ALA A 88 -6.03 -9.14 -5.20
CA ALA A 88 -4.62 -8.80 -5.40
C ALA A 88 -4.44 -7.62 -6.36
N ALA A 89 -5.16 -7.60 -7.48
CA ALA A 89 -5.13 -6.49 -8.44
C ALA A 89 -5.81 -5.23 -7.89
N LEU A 90 -6.83 -5.40 -7.05
CA LEU A 90 -7.57 -4.29 -6.44
C LEU A 90 -6.84 -3.65 -5.26
N SER A 91 -5.86 -4.32 -4.67
CA SER A 91 -5.20 -3.91 -3.42
C SER A 91 -4.57 -2.51 -3.50
N GLY A 92 -3.94 -2.16 -4.62
CA GLY A 92 -3.37 -0.84 -4.84
C GLY A 92 -4.44 0.26 -4.90
N HIS A 93 -5.54 0.02 -5.61
CA HIS A 93 -6.66 0.96 -5.69
C HIS A 93 -7.36 1.14 -4.33
N LEU A 94 -7.52 0.06 -3.57
CA LEU A 94 -8.03 0.14 -2.19
C LEU A 94 -7.10 0.98 -1.30
N ALA A 95 -5.79 0.76 -1.38
CA ALA A 95 -4.83 1.53 -0.62
C ALA A 95 -4.84 3.02 -1.03
N HIS A 96 -4.92 3.31 -2.33
CA HIS A 96 -5.03 4.66 -2.85
C HIS A 96 -6.20 5.41 -2.19
N GLU A 97 -7.39 4.82 -2.16
CA GLU A 97 -8.58 5.42 -1.54
C GLU A 97 -8.46 5.53 -0.03
N VAL A 98 -8.08 4.44 0.65
CA VAL A 98 -7.99 4.40 2.12
C VAL A 98 -6.99 5.42 2.66
N TYR A 99 -5.87 5.62 1.97
CA TYR A 99 -4.86 6.60 2.35
C TYR A 99 -5.12 8.02 1.79
N GLY A 100 -6.29 8.27 1.21
CA GLY A 100 -6.72 9.60 0.77
C GLY A 100 -5.97 10.09 -0.46
N ARG A 101 -5.78 9.23 -1.45
CA ARG A 101 -5.21 9.52 -2.77
C ARG A 101 -3.89 10.30 -2.72
N PRO A 102 -2.88 9.78 -2.00
CA PRO A 102 -1.68 10.56 -1.69
C PRO A 102 -0.88 10.97 -2.93
N SER A 103 -0.92 10.20 -4.00
CA SER A 103 -0.22 10.50 -5.25
C SER A 103 -0.81 11.70 -6.02
N GLU A 104 -2.06 12.08 -5.79
CA GLU A 104 -2.68 13.23 -6.43
C GLU A 104 -2.14 14.57 -5.91
N SER A 105 -1.59 14.57 -4.69
CA SER A 105 -1.04 15.76 -4.04
C SER A 105 0.49 15.82 -4.01
N LEU A 106 1.16 14.79 -4.53
CA LEU A 106 2.61 14.68 -4.55
C LEU A 106 3.14 14.62 -5.98
N TRP A 107 4.14 15.41 -6.31
CA TRP A 107 4.86 15.26 -7.57
C TRP A 107 5.70 13.97 -7.51
N THR A 108 5.27 12.94 -8.20
CA THR A 108 5.90 11.62 -8.15
C THR A 108 6.81 11.40 -9.35
N VAL A 109 8.11 11.16 -9.10
CA VAL A 109 9.11 10.89 -10.12
C VAL A 109 9.61 9.46 -10.02
N GLY A 110 9.30 8.63 -11.01
CA GLY A 110 9.83 7.28 -11.14
C GLY A 110 11.15 7.26 -11.92
N VAL A 111 12.21 6.73 -11.33
CA VAL A 111 13.52 6.56 -11.96
C VAL A 111 13.75 5.09 -12.27
N THR A 112 13.84 4.76 -13.55
CA THR A 112 14.15 3.40 -14.03
C THR A 112 15.47 3.36 -14.78
N GLY A 113 16.03 2.18 -15.01
CA GLY A 113 17.28 1.97 -15.72
C GLY A 113 18.14 0.87 -15.06
N THR A 114 19.20 0.46 -15.73
CA THR A 114 20.14 -0.56 -15.21
C THR A 114 21.02 0.01 -14.10
N ASN A 115 21.53 1.23 -14.26
CA ASN A 115 22.43 1.90 -13.31
C ASN A 115 21.96 3.34 -13.02
N GLY A 116 22.47 3.93 -11.93
CA GLY A 116 22.26 5.34 -11.59
C GLY A 116 20.92 5.69 -10.93
N LYS A 117 19.97 4.75 -10.82
CA LYS A 117 18.65 5.00 -10.21
C LYS A 117 18.76 5.66 -8.84
N THR A 118 19.54 5.04 -7.96
CA THR A 118 19.76 5.54 -6.59
C THR A 118 20.38 6.93 -6.58
N SER A 119 21.40 7.16 -7.43
CA SER A 119 22.06 8.47 -7.52
C SER A 119 21.08 9.57 -7.97
N VAL A 120 20.28 9.29 -9.00
CA VAL A 120 19.30 10.26 -9.52
C VAL A 120 18.22 10.57 -8.49
N THR A 121 17.67 9.57 -7.79
CA THR A 121 16.67 9.81 -6.74
C THR A 121 17.23 10.66 -5.60
N GLN A 122 18.47 10.40 -5.18
CA GLN A 122 19.15 11.19 -4.16
C GLN A 122 19.44 12.61 -4.61
N TRP A 123 19.88 12.81 -5.86
CA TRP A 123 20.13 14.14 -6.41
C TRP A 123 18.86 14.97 -6.55
N LEU A 124 17.77 14.37 -7.01
CA LEU A 124 16.45 15.03 -7.06
C LEU A 124 16.04 15.51 -5.67
N SER A 125 16.11 14.63 -4.67
CA SER A 125 15.73 14.98 -3.31
C SER A 125 16.59 16.11 -2.72
N ARG A 126 17.91 16.09 -2.98
CA ARG A 126 18.82 17.19 -2.58
C ARG A 126 18.55 18.48 -3.32
N ALA A 127 18.22 18.41 -4.62
CA ALA A 127 17.88 19.60 -5.40
C ALA A 127 16.60 20.27 -4.87
N TYR A 128 15.57 19.47 -4.53
CA TYR A 128 14.37 19.99 -3.87
C TYR A 128 14.72 20.66 -2.53
N ALA A 129 15.55 20.02 -1.71
CA ALA A 129 15.98 20.58 -0.43
C ALA A 129 16.73 21.92 -0.59
N ALA A 130 17.57 22.04 -1.62
CA ALA A 130 18.27 23.30 -1.94
C ALA A 130 17.30 24.43 -2.35
N LEU A 131 16.12 24.08 -2.85
CA LEU A 131 15.04 25.03 -3.17
C LEU A 131 14.08 25.28 -1.99
N GLY A 132 14.40 24.78 -0.77
CA GLY A 132 13.54 24.90 0.39
C GLY A 132 12.28 24.01 0.35
N ARG A 133 12.23 23.01 -0.54
CA ARG A 133 11.12 22.10 -0.74
C ARG A 133 11.45 20.69 -0.23
N LYS A 134 10.44 19.92 0.15
CA LYS A 134 10.63 18.57 0.65
C LYS A 134 10.37 17.54 -0.44
N CYS A 135 11.34 16.63 -0.66
CA CYS A 135 11.19 15.49 -1.55
C CYS A 135 11.56 14.20 -0.81
N GLY A 136 10.59 13.31 -0.66
CA GLY A 136 10.80 11.96 -0.13
C GLY A 136 11.55 11.09 -1.12
N VAL A 137 12.23 10.06 -0.61
CA VAL A 137 12.92 9.05 -1.43
C VAL A 137 12.38 7.67 -1.08
N ILE A 138 12.12 6.86 -2.12
CA ILE A 138 11.82 5.44 -2.02
C ILE A 138 12.81 4.69 -2.91
N GLY A 139 13.70 3.89 -2.31
CA GLY A 139 14.72 3.19 -3.11
C GLY A 139 15.59 2.26 -2.30
N THR A 140 16.67 1.79 -2.95
CA THR A 140 17.58 0.77 -2.41
C THR A 140 18.27 1.18 -1.10
N LEU A 141 18.51 2.48 -0.91
CA LEU A 141 19.12 2.99 0.32
C LEU A 141 18.12 3.21 1.45
N GLY A 142 16.85 2.93 1.19
CA GLY A 142 15.79 3.07 2.18
C GLY A 142 14.65 4.00 1.74
N ILE A 143 13.79 4.29 2.70
CA ILE A 143 12.61 5.14 2.53
C ILE A 143 12.71 6.29 3.55
N GLY A 144 12.53 7.53 3.11
CA GLY A 144 12.56 8.70 4.00
C GLY A 144 12.95 9.98 3.31
N PHE A 145 13.36 10.95 4.10
CA PHE A 145 13.93 12.21 3.63
C PHE A 145 15.47 12.17 3.66
N PRO A 146 16.18 13.03 2.91
CA PRO A 146 17.64 13.12 2.97
C PRO A 146 18.14 13.27 4.41
N GLY A 147 19.07 12.41 4.82
CA GLY A 147 19.63 12.39 6.19
C GLY A 147 18.79 11.61 7.22
N ALA A 148 17.59 11.12 6.85
CA ALA A 148 16.72 10.34 7.72
C ALA A 148 16.05 9.20 6.93
N LEU A 149 16.85 8.37 6.28
CA LEU A 149 16.37 7.17 5.57
C LEU A 149 16.27 6.01 6.57
N SER A 150 15.10 5.35 6.59
CA SER A 150 14.93 4.06 7.26
C SER A 150 15.25 2.93 6.29
N GLU A 151 15.95 1.91 6.75
CA GLU A 151 16.19 0.72 5.94
C GLU A 151 14.88 0.09 5.48
N SER A 152 14.82 -0.28 4.21
CA SER A 152 13.71 -1.02 3.62
C SER A 152 14.17 -2.43 3.28
N LEU A 153 13.44 -3.43 3.74
CA LEU A 153 13.72 -4.83 3.42
C LEU A 153 13.58 -5.15 1.92
N ASN A 154 12.88 -4.30 1.16
CA ASN A 154 12.67 -4.43 -0.27
C ASN A 154 12.97 -3.12 -0.99
N THR A 155 13.66 -3.21 -2.12
CA THR A 155 13.96 -2.05 -2.99
C THR A 155 12.70 -1.38 -3.53
N THR A 156 11.65 -2.16 -3.77
CA THR A 156 10.33 -1.68 -4.20
C THR A 156 9.29 -2.21 -3.21
N PRO A 157 8.60 -1.34 -2.48
CA PRO A 157 7.51 -1.76 -1.60
C PRO A 157 6.34 -2.34 -2.41
N ASP A 158 5.53 -3.20 -1.78
CA ASP A 158 4.23 -3.58 -2.33
C ASP A 158 3.28 -2.37 -2.40
N SER A 159 2.15 -2.53 -3.10
CA SER A 159 1.22 -1.43 -3.33
C SER A 159 0.63 -0.84 -2.04
N LEU A 160 0.38 -1.66 -1.02
CA LEU A 160 -0.15 -1.19 0.26
C LEU A 160 0.88 -0.32 0.99
N THR A 161 2.10 -0.83 1.11
CA THR A 161 3.25 -0.14 1.72
C THR A 161 3.60 1.14 0.94
N LEU A 162 3.50 1.11 -0.39
CA LEU A 162 3.74 2.28 -1.24
C LEU A 162 2.75 3.41 -0.91
N HIS A 163 1.45 3.15 -0.99
CA HIS A 163 0.45 4.19 -0.72
C HIS A 163 0.49 4.70 0.73
N GLN A 164 0.74 3.82 1.70
CA GLN A 164 0.98 4.23 3.09
C GLN A 164 2.19 5.17 3.21
N THR A 165 3.27 4.86 2.51
CA THR A 165 4.48 5.67 2.49
C THR A 165 4.24 7.03 1.84
N LEU A 166 3.54 7.07 0.70
CA LEU A 166 3.16 8.31 0.04
C LEU A 166 2.29 9.19 0.94
N ALA A 167 1.31 8.59 1.64
CA ALA A 167 0.50 9.33 2.61
C ALA A 167 1.34 9.93 3.73
N ARG A 168 2.28 9.17 4.30
CA ARG A 168 3.22 9.68 5.31
C ARG A 168 4.07 10.86 4.79
N PHE A 169 4.53 10.80 3.55
CA PHE A 169 5.28 11.91 2.95
C PHE A 169 4.39 13.15 2.77
N ARG A 170 3.18 12.99 2.22
CA ARG A 170 2.20 14.07 2.11
C ARG A 170 1.94 14.73 3.47
N ASP A 171 1.64 13.91 4.49
CA ASP A 171 1.29 14.40 5.83
C ASP A 171 2.49 15.04 6.55
N SER A 172 3.71 14.69 6.12
CA SER A 172 4.95 15.35 6.55
C SER A 172 5.25 16.64 5.77
N GLY A 173 4.36 17.05 4.85
CA GLY A 173 4.53 18.26 4.03
C GLY A 173 5.53 18.10 2.89
N ALA A 174 5.67 16.90 2.31
CA ALA A 174 6.44 16.71 1.10
C ALA A 174 5.73 17.32 -0.10
N ASP A 175 6.51 17.92 -1.00
CA ASP A 175 6.06 18.41 -2.31
C ASP A 175 6.18 17.32 -3.38
N ALA A 176 7.20 16.45 -3.22
CA ALA A 176 7.54 15.45 -4.21
C ALA A 176 8.05 14.15 -3.59
N VAL A 177 8.05 13.10 -4.41
CA VAL A 177 8.68 11.80 -4.10
C VAL A 177 9.48 11.33 -5.30
N ALA A 178 10.75 10.97 -5.08
CA ALA A 178 11.61 10.31 -6.06
C ALA A 178 11.70 8.82 -5.77
N MET A 179 11.24 7.99 -6.71
CA MET A 179 11.20 6.54 -6.54
C MET A 179 12.16 5.83 -7.49
N SER A 180 12.96 4.90 -6.95
CA SER A 180 13.73 3.95 -7.74
C SER A 180 12.83 2.77 -8.14
N ALA A 181 12.35 2.75 -9.39
CA ALA A 181 11.52 1.70 -9.91
C ALA A 181 12.36 0.60 -10.56
N LEU A 182 12.29 -0.63 -10.04
CA LEU A 182 12.82 -1.83 -10.68
C LEU A 182 11.68 -2.48 -11.47
N GLY A 183 11.56 -2.15 -12.78
CA GLY A 183 10.71 -2.92 -13.71
C GLY A 183 9.24 -3.08 -13.32
N VAL A 184 8.72 -2.22 -12.48
CA VAL A 184 7.32 -2.28 -12.05
C VAL A 184 6.50 -1.43 -13.00
N THR A 185 5.57 -2.06 -13.67
CA THR A 185 4.42 -1.37 -14.24
C THR A 185 3.69 -0.74 -13.06
N VAL A 186 3.80 0.57 -12.91
CA VAL A 186 3.06 1.32 -11.91
C VAL A 186 1.61 1.37 -12.40
N GLN A 187 0.87 0.29 -12.16
CA GLN A 187 -0.57 0.27 -12.35
C GLN A 187 -1.20 0.86 -11.10
N GLY A 188 -1.84 2.02 -11.24
CA GLY A 188 -2.63 2.65 -10.19
C GLY A 188 -1.91 3.76 -9.42
N ILE A 189 -1.10 4.57 -10.09
CA ILE A 189 -0.77 5.91 -9.63
C ILE A 189 -1.57 6.90 -10.45
#